data_c75e240cdf5756eff4e04a2cf923292a
#
_entry.id   c75e240cdf5756eff4e04a2cf923292a
#
_cell.length_a   1.000
_cell.length_b   1.000
_cell.length_c   1.000
_cell.angle_alpha   90.00
_cell.angle_beta   90.00
_cell.angle_gamma   90.00
#
_symmetry.space_group_name_H-M   'P 1'
#
loop_
_entity.id
_entity.type
_entity.pdbx_description
1 polymer ?
#
loop_
_entity_poly.entity_id
_entity_poly.type
_entity_poly.pdbx_seq_one_letter_code
_entity_poly.pdbx_strand_id
1 'polypeptide(L)'
;MTHKELVQDFFAQKRIAVSGLSRKKDSGAGAIYLKLREKGYQVVPVHPEAEAFYGDTCYPNLSAIPGGVDAVFIMNSPDVTEKVTDEAIGLGIKRVWMHNNTLMSSSASKTAVEHCREAHVNVISVGCPMMFMNADPFHKGMGWFLKATGRFK
;
A
#
# COMPACT_ATOMS: atom_id res chain seq x y z
N MET A 1 2.23 4.88 17.40
CA MET A 1 3.38 4.68 16.50
C MET A 1 3.65 5.95 15.72
N THR A 2 4.91 6.28 15.52
CA THR A 2 5.29 7.38 14.62
C THR A 2 5.04 6.99 13.18
N HIS A 3 5.01 7.97 12.28
CA HIS A 3 4.90 7.71 10.83
C HIS A 3 6.01 6.78 10.34
N LYS A 4 7.23 6.98 10.82
CA LYS A 4 8.37 6.12 10.50
C LYS A 4 8.14 4.67 10.92
N GLU A 5 7.64 4.46 12.13
CA GLU A 5 7.34 3.12 12.64
C GLU A 5 6.23 2.44 11.83
N LEU A 6 5.20 3.20 11.45
CA LEU A 6 4.13 2.68 10.58
C LEU A 6 4.67 2.25 9.21
N VAL A 7 5.54 3.06 8.62
CA VAL A 7 6.18 2.73 7.33
C VAL A 7 7.06 1.50 7.45
N GLN A 8 7.87 1.42 8.49
CA GLN A 8 8.73 0.26 8.75
C GLN A 8 7.91 -1.02 8.97
N ASP A 9 6.84 -0.92 9.74
CA ASP A 9 5.93 -2.05 9.99
C ASP A 9 5.28 -2.53 8.69
N PHE A 10 4.82 -1.61 7.84
CA PHE A 10 4.22 -1.94 6.55
C PHE A 10 5.22 -2.70 5.66
N PHE A 11 6.43 -2.19 5.52
CA PHE A 11 7.46 -2.81 4.69
C PHE A 11 8.09 -4.05 5.30
N ALA A 12 7.83 -4.35 6.56
CA ALA A 12 8.23 -5.61 7.18
C ALA A 12 7.31 -6.78 6.79
N GLN A 13 6.18 -6.50 6.17
CA GLN A 13 5.25 -7.53 5.73
C GLN A 13 5.74 -8.19 4.45
N LYS A 14 5.27 -9.42 4.19
CA LYS A 14 5.69 -10.19 3.02
C LYS A 14 4.68 -10.15 1.89
N ARG A 15 3.41 -10.22 2.22
CA ARG A 15 2.33 -10.34 1.25
C ARG A 15 1.45 -9.11 1.28
N ILE A 16 1.45 -8.36 0.18
CA ILE A 16 0.80 -7.06 0.09
C ILE A 16 -0.19 -7.05 -1.08
N ALA A 17 -1.44 -6.72 -0.80
CA ALA A 17 -2.42 -6.48 -1.84
C ALA A 17 -2.30 -5.03 -2.35
N VAL A 18 -2.44 -4.85 -3.64
CA VAL A 18 -2.49 -3.52 -4.27
C VAL A 18 -3.85 -3.35 -4.93
N SER A 19 -4.62 -2.40 -4.45
CA SER A 19 -5.93 -2.03 -4.97
C SER A 19 -5.87 -0.69 -5.68
N GLY A 20 -6.57 -0.56 -6.80
CA GLY A 20 -6.59 0.69 -7.58
C GLY A 20 -5.71 0.65 -8.81
N LEU A 21 -5.25 -0.56 -9.19
CA LEU A 21 -4.55 -0.74 -10.45
C LEU A 21 -5.48 -0.40 -11.63
N SER A 22 -4.92 0.20 -12.66
CA SER A 22 -5.65 0.57 -13.87
C SER A 22 -5.18 -0.28 -15.04
N ARG A 23 -6.12 -0.70 -15.89
CA ARG A 23 -5.79 -1.35 -17.16
C ARG A 23 -5.18 -0.39 -18.18
N LYS A 24 -5.21 0.90 -17.90
CA LYS A 24 -4.52 1.91 -18.71
C LYS A 24 -3.02 1.85 -18.43
N LYS A 25 -2.21 2.05 -19.45
CA LYS A 25 -0.75 2.14 -19.32
C LYS A 25 -0.39 3.35 -18.45
N ASP A 26 0.75 3.23 -17.76
CA ASP A 26 1.37 4.31 -16.99
C ASP A 26 0.57 4.78 -15.77
N SER A 27 -0.15 3.86 -15.12
CA SER A 27 -0.76 4.19 -13.83
C SER A 27 0.31 4.23 -12.73
N GLY A 28 0.18 5.17 -11.80
CA GLY A 28 1.06 5.25 -10.63
C GLY A 28 1.00 3.98 -9.77
N ALA A 29 -0.18 3.38 -9.66
CA ALA A 29 -0.36 2.12 -8.95
C ALA A 29 0.42 0.98 -9.59
N GLY A 30 0.49 0.94 -10.92
CA GLY A 30 1.28 -0.06 -11.64
C GLY A 30 2.77 0.05 -11.35
N ALA A 31 3.30 1.26 -11.31
CA ALA A 31 4.70 1.50 -10.96
C ALA A 31 5.02 1.02 -9.53
N ILE A 32 4.15 1.30 -8.58
CA ILE A 32 4.29 0.84 -7.21
C ILE A 32 4.22 -0.68 -7.11
N TYR A 33 3.26 -1.28 -7.82
CA TYR A 33 3.10 -2.74 -7.89
C TYR A 33 4.38 -3.42 -8.37
N LEU A 34 4.92 -2.96 -9.49
CA LEU A 34 6.13 -3.53 -10.06
C LEU A 34 7.35 -3.31 -9.16
N LYS A 35 7.44 -2.17 -8.50
CA LYS A 35 8.53 -1.87 -7.57
C LYS A 35 8.49 -2.77 -6.34
N LEU A 36 7.33 -2.99 -5.77
CA LEU A 36 7.16 -3.93 -4.65
C LEU A 36 7.58 -5.35 -5.06
N ARG A 37 7.14 -5.80 -6.24
CA ARG A 37 7.51 -7.12 -6.75
C ARG A 37 9.02 -7.24 -6.97
N GLU A 38 9.66 -6.22 -7.53
CA GLU A 38 11.12 -6.15 -7.70
C GLU A 38 11.86 -6.27 -6.37
N LYS A 39 11.30 -5.71 -5.30
CA LYS A 39 11.87 -5.78 -3.95
C LYS A 39 11.69 -7.12 -3.25
N GLY A 40 11.00 -8.06 -3.86
CA GLY A 40 10.80 -9.40 -3.31
C GLY A 40 9.51 -9.61 -2.54
N TYR A 41 8.61 -8.62 -2.52
CA TYR A 41 7.30 -8.80 -1.91
C TYR A 41 6.42 -9.70 -2.76
N GLN A 42 5.57 -10.48 -2.10
CA GLN A 42 4.48 -11.19 -2.76
C GLN A 42 3.34 -10.20 -2.95
N VAL A 43 3.23 -9.66 -4.15
CA VAL A 43 2.23 -8.64 -4.45
C VAL A 43 1.02 -9.29 -5.10
N VAL A 44 -0.17 -8.94 -4.61
CA VAL A 44 -1.42 -9.49 -5.11
C VAL A 44 -2.27 -8.35 -5.65
N PRO A 45 -2.56 -8.34 -6.97
CA PRO A 45 -3.37 -7.29 -7.56
C PRO A 45 -4.85 -7.52 -7.25
N VAL A 46 -5.57 -6.44 -6.95
CA VAL A 46 -7.01 -6.44 -6.70
C VAL A 46 -7.69 -5.48 -7.67
N HIS A 47 -8.63 -6.01 -8.44
CA HIS A 47 -9.42 -5.21 -9.38
C HIS A 47 -10.74 -5.93 -9.66
N PRO A 48 -11.88 -5.25 -9.63
CA PRO A 48 -13.20 -5.90 -9.76
C PRO A 48 -13.45 -6.58 -11.11
N GLU A 49 -12.74 -6.19 -12.16
CA GLU A 49 -13.01 -6.66 -13.52
C GLU A 49 -11.83 -7.36 -14.20
N ALA A 50 -10.59 -7.12 -13.74
CA ALA A 50 -9.41 -7.70 -14.37
C ALA A 50 -9.12 -9.10 -13.84
N GLU A 51 -8.61 -9.97 -14.72
CA GLU A 51 -8.21 -11.33 -14.35
C GLU A 51 -6.73 -11.43 -14.00
N ALA A 52 -5.92 -10.53 -14.55
CA ALA A 52 -4.47 -10.53 -14.33
C ALA A 52 -3.89 -9.13 -14.51
N PHE A 53 -2.78 -8.87 -13.81
CA PHE A 53 -1.90 -7.72 -14.03
C PHE A 53 -0.45 -8.20 -14.05
N TYR A 54 0.29 -7.79 -15.06
CA TYR A 54 1.72 -8.09 -15.19
C TYR A 54 2.05 -9.58 -15.03
N GLY A 55 1.15 -10.46 -15.48
CA GLY A 55 1.30 -11.91 -15.37
C GLY A 55 0.86 -12.52 -14.05
N ASP A 56 0.49 -11.71 -13.06
CA ASP A 56 0.01 -12.19 -11.77
C ASP A 56 -1.52 -12.27 -11.77
N THR A 57 -2.05 -13.30 -11.13
CA THR A 57 -3.51 -13.47 -10.99
C THR A 57 -4.09 -12.32 -10.18
N CYS A 58 -5.11 -11.68 -10.72
CA CYS A 58 -5.85 -10.61 -10.06
C CYS A 58 -7.11 -11.16 -9.41
N TYR A 59 -7.45 -10.63 -8.24
CA TYR A 59 -8.66 -11.02 -7.52
C TYR A 59 -9.65 -9.86 -7.48
N PRO A 60 -10.97 -10.14 -7.49
CA PRO A 60 -11.97 -9.08 -7.56
C PRO A 60 -12.08 -8.26 -6.26
N ASN A 61 -11.68 -8.84 -5.15
CA ASN A 61 -11.70 -8.20 -3.83
C ASN A 61 -10.70 -8.89 -2.90
N LEU A 62 -10.50 -8.34 -1.71
CA LEU A 62 -9.57 -8.89 -0.73
C LEU A 62 -9.99 -10.26 -0.22
N SER A 63 -11.29 -10.46 -0.06
CA SER A 63 -11.85 -11.73 0.45
C SER A 63 -11.56 -12.91 -0.47
N ALA A 64 -11.39 -12.67 -1.77
CA ALA A 64 -11.15 -13.71 -2.76
C ALA A 64 -9.68 -14.19 -2.77
N ILE A 65 -8.77 -13.50 -2.11
CA ILE A 65 -7.34 -13.84 -2.15
C ILE A 65 -7.07 -15.10 -1.30
N PRO A 66 -6.59 -16.20 -1.92
CA PRO A 66 -6.26 -17.40 -1.17
C PRO A 66 -5.17 -17.14 -0.12
N GLY A 67 -5.43 -17.52 1.12
CA GLY A 67 -4.49 -17.33 2.22
C GLY A 67 -4.40 -15.89 2.76
N GLY A 68 -5.14 -14.96 2.18
CA GLY A 68 -5.15 -13.56 2.62
C GLY A 68 -3.87 -12.79 2.34
N VAL A 69 -3.77 -11.61 2.90
CA VAL A 69 -2.59 -10.75 2.81
C VAL A 69 -2.28 -10.12 4.17
N ASP A 70 -1.05 -9.65 4.32
CA ASP A 70 -0.60 -9.03 5.57
C ASP A 70 -0.87 -7.52 5.60
N ALA A 71 -0.95 -6.91 4.43
CA ALA A 71 -1.13 -5.47 4.27
C ALA A 71 -1.80 -5.14 2.95
N VAL A 72 -2.43 -3.97 2.89
CA VAL A 72 -3.10 -3.46 1.69
C VAL A 72 -2.59 -2.07 1.36
N PHE A 73 -2.19 -1.89 0.11
CA PHE A 73 -1.92 -0.57 -0.46
C PHE A 73 -3.08 -0.17 -1.37
N ILE A 74 -3.63 1.03 -1.16
CA ILE A 74 -4.85 1.52 -1.83
C ILE A 74 -4.54 2.76 -2.65
N MET A 75 -4.87 2.69 -3.94
CA MET A 75 -4.82 3.83 -4.87
C MET A 75 -6.17 4.09 -5.55
N ASN A 76 -7.25 3.70 -4.92
CA ASN A 76 -8.60 3.96 -5.40
C ASN A 76 -9.03 5.41 -5.09
N SER A 77 -10.17 5.83 -5.66
CA SER A 77 -10.84 7.06 -5.22
C SER A 77 -11.24 6.94 -3.73
N PRO A 78 -11.40 8.06 -3.01
CA PRO A 78 -11.75 8.00 -1.58
C PRO A 78 -12.97 7.14 -1.25
N ASP A 79 -14.01 7.19 -2.08
CA ASP A 79 -15.22 6.38 -1.90
C ASP A 79 -14.93 4.88 -1.94
N VAL A 80 -14.13 4.45 -2.90
CA VAL A 80 -13.73 3.04 -3.04
C VAL A 80 -12.75 2.66 -1.93
N THR A 81 -11.88 3.58 -1.55
CA THR A 81 -10.96 3.38 -0.42
C THR A 81 -11.71 3.02 0.85
N GLU A 82 -12.83 3.67 1.13
CA GLU A 82 -13.67 3.34 2.30
C GLU A 82 -14.14 1.89 2.25
N LYS A 83 -14.61 1.43 1.10
CA LYS A 83 -15.09 0.06 0.92
C LYS A 83 -13.97 -0.97 1.07
N VAL A 84 -12.82 -0.73 0.45
CA VAL A 84 -11.65 -1.61 0.54
C VAL A 84 -11.13 -1.67 1.97
N THR A 85 -11.10 -0.54 2.65
CA THR A 85 -10.67 -0.44 4.05
C THR A 85 -11.60 -1.24 4.97
N ASP A 86 -12.90 -1.10 4.82
CA ASP A 86 -13.87 -1.84 5.63
C ASP A 86 -13.77 -3.35 5.39
N GLU A 87 -13.53 -3.75 4.15
CA GLU A 87 -13.26 -5.16 3.83
C GLU A 87 -11.99 -5.65 4.51
N ALA A 88 -10.92 -4.88 4.45
CA ALA A 88 -9.64 -5.21 5.11
C ALA A 88 -9.81 -5.37 6.63
N ILE A 89 -10.53 -4.46 7.25
CA ILE A 89 -10.84 -4.53 8.68
C ILE A 89 -11.61 -5.80 9.01
N GLY A 90 -12.63 -6.11 8.23
CA GLY A 90 -13.44 -7.33 8.42
C GLY A 90 -12.66 -8.62 8.27
N LEU A 91 -11.60 -8.60 7.49
CA LEU A 91 -10.71 -9.76 7.28
C LEU A 91 -9.58 -9.85 8.31
N GLY A 92 -9.47 -8.90 9.23
CA GLY A 92 -8.42 -8.88 10.23
C GLY A 92 -7.07 -8.38 9.71
N ILE A 93 -7.04 -7.71 8.58
CA ILE A 93 -5.82 -7.10 8.05
C ILE A 93 -5.47 -5.89 8.92
N LYS A 94 -4.24 -5.81 9.40
CA LYS A 94 -3.81 -4.82 10.39
C LYS A 94 -2.98 -3.68 9.85
N ARG A 95 -2.73 -3.64 8.54
CA ARG A 95 -1.90 -2.60 7.91
C ARG A 95 -2.55 -2.15 6.61
N VAL A 96 -2.85 -0.84 6.54
CA VAL A 96 -3.46 -0.22 5.37
C VAL A 96 -2.70 1.05 5.03
N TRP A 97 -2.30 1.19 3.78
CA TRP A 97 -1.69 2.40 3.27
C TRP A 97 -2.58 3.00 2.19
N MET A 98 -3.10 4.18 2.44
CA MET A 98 -3.86 4.96 1.48
C MET A 98 -2.91 5.94 0.81
N HIS A 99 -2.78 5.84 -0.51
CA HIS A 99 -1.92 6.73 -1.27
C HIS A 99 -2.39 8.18 -1.11
N ASN A 100 -1.46 9.05 -0.79
CA ASN A 100 -1.73 10.48 -0.70
C ASN A 100 -0.55 11.26 -1.24
N ASN A 101 -0.72 11.80 -2.43
CA ASN A 101 0.25 12.68 -3.06
C ASN A 101 -0.44 14.03 -3.27
N THR A 102 0.02 15.04 -2.56
CA THR A 102 -0.57 16.39 -2.59
C THR A 102 -0.50 17.06 -3.96
N LEU A 103 0.36 16.56 -4.87
CA LEU A 103 0.53 17.14 -6.21
C LEU A 103 -0.34 16.48 -7.28
N MET A 104 -0.85 15.27 -7.05
CA MET A 104 -1.58 14.52 -8.07
C MET A 104 -2.98 14.12 -7.62
N SER A 105 -3.08 13.20 -6.70
CA SER A 105 -4.37 12.70 -6.23
C SER A 105 -4.21 12.05 -4.87
N SER A 106 -5.30 12.01 -4.14
CA SER A 106 -5.35 11.35 -2.84
C SER A 106 -6.40 10.26 -2.87
N SER A 107 -6.03 9.08 -2.38
CA SER A 107 -6.95 7.98 -2.08
C SER A 107 -7.39 8.02 -0.61
N ALA A 108 -6.82 8.91 0.18
CA ALA A 108 -7.12 9.01 1.60
C ALA A 108 -8.55 9.48 1.83
N SER A 109 -9.25 8.80 2.73
CA SER A 109 -10.56 9.16 3.21
C SER A 109 -10.48 9.33 4.72
N LYS A 110 -10.98 10.45 5.21
CA LYS A 110 -11.06 10.70 6.65
C LYS A 110 -11.87 9.62 7.36
N THR A 111 -13.00 9.23 6.79
CA THR A 111 -13.85 8.16 7.32
C THR A 111 -13.09 6.83 7.39
N ALA A 112 -12.38 6.47 6.32
CA ALA A 112 -11.59 5.23 6.29
C ALA A 112 -10.47 5.25 7.34
N VAL A 113 -9.80 6.39 7.52
CA VAL A 113 -8.77 6.55 8.55
C VAL A 113 -9.36 6.37 9.95
N GLU A 114 -10.52 6.96 10.21
CA GLU A 114 -11.21 6.81 11.50
C GLU A 114 -11.61 5.36 11.76
N HIS A 115 -12.14 4.66 10.76
CA HIS A 115 -12.48 3.24 10.87
C HIS A 115 -11.25 2.39 11.20
N CYS A 116 -10.11 2.67 10.57
CA CYS A 116 -8.85 1.99 10.90
C CYS A 116 -8.44 2.22 12.34
N ARG A 117 -8.52 3.45 12.82
CA ARG A 117 -8.15 3.79 14.20
C ARG A 117 -9.06 3.10 15.20
N GLU A 118 -10.35 3.09 14.97
CA GLU A 118 -11.33 2.41 15.81
C GLU A 118 -11.10 0.90 15.88
N ALA A 119 -10.67 0.32 14.75
CA ALA A 119 -10.38 -1.11 14.64
C ALA A 119 -8.94 -1.48 15.05
N HIS A 120 -8.15 -0.52 15.52
CA HIS A 120 -6.72 -0.72 15.86
C HIS A 120 -5.89 -1.22 14.67
N VAL A 121 -6.19 -0.73 13.48
CA VAL A 121 -5.44 -1.00 12.26
C VAL A 121 -4.41 0.09 12.07
N ASN A 122 -3.16 -0.29 11.79
CA ASN A 122 -2.10 0.65 11.47
C ASN A 122 -2.38 1.26 10.09
N VAL A 123 -2.68 2.55 10.07
CA VAL A 123 -3.04 3.25 8.83
C VAL A 123 -2.01 4.32 8.48
N ILE A 124 -1.62 4.32 7.21
CA ILE A 124 -0.79 5.37 6.62
C ILE A 124 -1.66 6.10 5.61
N SER A 125 -1.84 7.39 5.80
CA SER A 125 -2.66 8.22 4.92
C SER A 125 -1.91 9.42 4.36
N VAL A 126 -0.59 9.42 4.48
CA VAL A 126 0.28 10.49 4.01
C VAL A 126 1.45 9.88 3.24
N GLY A 127 1.75 10.45 2.10
CA GLY A 127 2.90 10.07 1.30
C GLY A 127 2.66 8.92 0.34
N CYS A 128 3.67 8.68 -0.47
CA CYS A 128 3.68 7.62 -1.48
C CYS A 128 4.75 6.59 -1.12
N PRO A 129 4.46 5.27 -1.22
CA PRO A 129 5.47 4.24 -0.96
C PRO A 129 6.75 4.38 -1.77
N MET A 130 6.68 4.95 -2.97
CA MET A 130 7.85 5.15 -3.81
C MET A 130 8.91 6.03 -3.16
N MET A 131 8.52 6.94 -2.26
CA MET A 131 9.45 7.77 -1.50
C MET A 131 10.36 6.94 -0.59
N PHE A 132 9.91 5.75 -0.21
CA PHE A 132 10.62 4.85 0.71
C PHE A 132 11.21 3.62 0.02
N MET A 133 10.79 3.36 -1.21
CA MET A 133 11.22 2.20 -2.00
C MET A 133 12.21 2.54 -3.11
N ASN A 134 12.50 3.79 -3.33
CA ASN A 134 13.46 4.20 -4.36
C ASN A 134 14.86 3.81 -3.93
N ALA A 135 15.11 2.56 -3.96
CA ALA A 135 16.35 2.00 -3.53
C ALA A 135 17.03 1.30 -4.67
N ASP A 136 17.71 2.07 -5.46
CA ASP A 136 18.99 1.64 -5.95
C ASP A 136 19.99 1.57 -4.76
N PRO A 137 21.19 1.03 -4.94
CA PRO A 137 22.20 0.98 -3.87
C PRO A 137 22.50 2.35 -3.23
N PHE A 138 22.32 3.41 -3.99
CA PHE A 138 22.50 4.78 -3.52
C PHE A 138 21.42 5.17 -2.49
N HIS A 139 20.16 4.83 -2.75
CA HIS A 139 19.06 5.12 -1.83
C HIS A 139 19.12 4.27 -0.56
N LYS A 140 19.62 3.06 -0.63
CA LYS A 140 19.90 2.25 0.57
C LYS A 140 20.95 2.91 1.44
N GLY A 141 22.05 3.39 0.85
CA GLY A 141 23.07 4.14 1.56
C GLY A 141 22.53 5.43 2.16
N MET A 142 21.73 6.16 1.43
CA MET A 142 21.13 7.40 1.90
C MET A 142 20.10 7.17 3.01
N GLY A 143 19.31 6.11 2.91
CA GLY A 143 18.37 5.70 3.96
C GLY A 143 19.09 5.35 5.26
N TRP A 144 20.19 4.62 5.16
CA TRP A 144 21.06 4.30 6.28
C TRP A 144 21.67 5.56 6.90
N PHE A 145 22.22 6.43 6.06
CA PHE A 145 22.81 7.70 6.49
C PHE A 145 21.79 8.58 7.23
N LEU A 146 20.59 8.70 6.69
CA LEU A 146 19.52 9.49 7.30
C LEU A 146 19.06 8.88 8.64
N LYS A 147 19.02 7.57 8.75
CA LYS A 147 18.78 6.88 10.02
C LYS A 147 19.87 7.16 11.03
N ALA A 148 21.14 7.08 10.61
CA ALA A 148 22.30 7.32 11.47
C ALA A 148 22.34 8.77 11.97
N THR A 149 21.90 9.73 11.19
CA THR A 149 21.83 11.15 11.55
C THR A 149 20.56 11.54 12.28
N GLY A 150 19.62 10.62 12.48
CA GLY A 150 18.36 10.89 13.16
C GLY A 150 17.36 11.75 12.39
N ARG A 151 17.60 11.98 11.12
CA ARG A 151 16.70 12.79 10.28
C ARG A 151 15.41 12.08 9.87
N PHE A 152 15.40 10.76 9.98
CA PHE A 152 14.20 9.94 9.79
C PHE A 152 13.67 9.52 11.15
N LYS A 153 12.89 10.37 11.73
CA LYS A 153 12.17 10.04 12.96
C LYS A 153 10.70 9.84 12.69
#